data_7385974095013edfaf47ef029f823faa
#
_entry.id   7385974095013edfaf47ef029f823faa
#
_cell.length_a   1.000
_cell.length_b   1.000
_cell.length_c   1.000
_cell.angle_alpha   90.00
_cell.angle_beta   90.00
_cell.angle_gamma   90.00
#
_symmetry.space_group_name_H-M   'P 1'
#
loop_
_entity.id
_entity.type
_entity.pdbx_description
1 polymer ?
#
loop_
_entity_poly.entity_id
_entity_poly.type
_entity_poly.pdbx_seq_one_letter_code
_entity_poly.pdbx_strand_id
1 'polypeptide(L)'
;MLVCGGGALGSVVAETLVRAGVGFVRIVDRDFVELNNLQRQVLYDEQDVADSLPKAIAAANKLRRINSEIDIEPIVADITHQNIAKLAGDVEAIVDGTDNFGTRLLVNDFAVKHHKPWVYGGCIGAEGQTMTIPPGETACLACLVADAPPPGTTPTCDTAGIIGPIVNVVASIEAAEALKILSGHREAIS
;
A
#
# COMPACT_ATOMS: atom_id res chain seq x y z
N MET A 1 1.15 -11.42 1.78
CA MET A 1 0.63 -10.04 1.79
C MET A 1 0.88 -9.37 0.45
N LEU A 2 -0.10 -8.62 -0.08
CA LEU A 2 0.08 -7.72 -1.22
C LEU A 2 0.12 -6.27 -0.72
N VAL A 3 1.15 -5.51 -1.11
CA VAL A 3 1.24 -4.05 -0.94
C VAL A 3 1.00 -3.42 -2.31
N CYS A 4 -0.10 -2.69 -2.43
CA CYS A 4 -0.51 -1.96 -3.63
C CYS A 4 0.14 -0.57 -3.63
N GLY A 5 1.16 -0.37 -4.46
CA GLY A 5 1.96 0.86 -4.48
C GLY A 5 3.16 0.82 -3.54
N GLY A 6 4.32 1.19 -4.04
CA GLY A 6 5.57 1.36 -3.29
C GLY A 6 5.88 2.82 -2.95
N GLY A 7 4.87 3.68 -2.97
CA GLY A 7 4.99 5.11 -2.69
C GLY A 7 5.16 5.43 -1.20
N ALA A 8 4.59 6.56 -0.77
CA ALA A 8 4.77 7.09 0.57
C ALA A 8 4.27 6.12 1.66
N LEU A 9 3.01 5.68 1.59
CA LEU A 9 2.44 4.71 2.53
C LEU A 9 3.07 3.33 2.33
N GLY A 10 3.07 2.83 1.10
CA GLY A 10 3.52 1.46 0.81
C GLY A 10 4.98 1.18 1.17
N SER A 11 5.87 2.16 1.09
CA SER A 11 7.27 2.00 1.51
C SER A 11 7.39 1.73 3.02
N VAL A 12 6.67 2.48 3.84
CA VAL A 12 6.63 2.31 5.31
C VAL A 12 5.95 1.00 5.70
N VAL A 13 4.80 0.70 5.06
CA VAL A 13 4.06 -0.55 5.28
C VAL A 13 4.94 -1.75 4.98
N ALA A 14 5.54 -1.79 3.77
CA ALA A 14 6.37 -2.92 3.34
C ALA A 14 7.57 -3.13 4.28
N GLU A 15 8.26 -2.06 4.69
CA GLU A 15 9.35 -2.14 5.66
C GLU A 15 8.89 -2.71 7.00
N THR A 16 7.78 -2.22 7.53
CA THR A 16 7.24 -2.66 8.81
C THR A 16 6.84 -4.13 8.77
N LEU A 17 6.16 -4.58 7.71
CA LEU A 17 5.74 -5.98 7.55
C LEU A 17 6.95 -6.93 7.44
N VAL A 18 7.98 -6.55 6.69
CA VAL A 18 9.22 -7.34 6.54
C VAL A 18 9.97 -7.43 7.88
N ARG A 19 10.08 -6.33 8.63
CA ARG A 19 10.68 -6.34 9.98
C ARG A 19 9.89 -7.18 10.97
N ALA A 20 8.57 -7.21 10.84
CA ALA A 20 7.69 -8.04 11.68
C ALA A 20 7.72 -9.54 11.32
N GLY A 21 8.39 -9.94 10.22
CA GLY A 21 8.54 -11.34 9.85
C GLY A 21 7.39 -11.90 9.00
N VAL A 22 6.68 -11.05 8.24
CA VAL A 22 5.66 -11.51 7.27
C VAL A 22 6.34 -12.29 6.15
N GLY A 23 6.14 -13.61 6.11
CA GLY A 23 6.94 -14.55 5.30
C GLY A 23 6.94 -14.31 3.79
N PHE A 24 5.88 -13.68 3.24
CA PHE A 24 5.79 -13.31 1.82
C PHE A 24 5.19 -11.92 1.65
N VAL A 25 5.89 -11.04 0.93
CA VAL A 25 5.44 -9.68 0.60
C VAL A 25 5.59 -9.44 -0.90
N ARG A 26 4.47 -9.26 -1.59
CA ARG A 26 4.42 -8.78 -2.98
C ARG A 26 4.22 -7.28 -2.99
N ILE A 27 5.06 -6.55 -3.74
CA ILE A 27 4.98 -5.10 -3.90
C ILE A 27 4.73 -4.80 -5.38
N VAL A 28 3.63 -4.13 -5.67
CA VAL A 28 3.26 -3.76 -7.04
C VAL A 28 3.30 -2.25 -7.19
N ASP A 29 4.18 -1.76 -8.05
CA ASP A 29 4.29 -0.34 -8.41
C ASP A 29 4.88 -0.20 -9.82
N ARG A 30 4.33 0.70 -10.62
CA ARG A 30 4.80 0.96 -12.00
C ARG A 30 5.87 2.05 -12.08
N ASP A 31 5.94 2.93 -11.06
CA ASP A 31 6.71 4.16 -11.10
C ASP A 31 8.19 3.92 -10.79
N PHE A 32 8.98 4.92 -11.15
CA PHE A 32 10.41 5.00 -10.82
C PHE A 32 10.63 5.88 -9.59
N VAL A 33 11.79 5.69 -8.95
CA VAL A 33 12.18 6.55 -7.82
C VAL A 33 12.58 7.92 -8.35
N GLU A 34 12.04 8.98 -7.76
CA GLU A 34 12.30 10.37 -8.10
C GLU A 34 12.79 11.17 -6.90
N LEU A 35 13.62 12.19 -7.15
CA LEU A 35 14.23 12.99 -6.10
C LEU A 35 13.20 13.67 -5.19
N ASN A 36 12.11 14.17 -5.76
CA ASN A 36 11.02 14.83 -5.04
C ASN A 36 10.19 13.87 -4.16
N ASN A 37 10.39 12.56 -4.31
CA ASN A 37 9.73 11.54 -3.50
C ASN A 37 10.46 11.27 -2.17
N LEU A 38 11.77 11.49 -2.11
CA LEU A 38 12.62 11.07 -0.99
C LEU A 38 12.23 11.70 0.35
N GLN A 39 11.59 12.86 0.33
CA GLN A 39 11.13 13.55 1.53
C GLN A 39 10.02 12.78 2.29
N ARG A 40 9.36 11.79 1.66
CA ARG A 40 8.26 11.02 2.24
C ARG A 40 8.27 9.52 1.94
N GLN A 41 9.14 9.04 1.06
CA GLN A 41 9.25 7.62 0.68
C GLN A 41 10.52 7.01 1.28
N VAL A 42 10.41 6.53 2.51
CA VAL A 42 11.54 6.20 3.40
C VAL A 42 12.46 5.07 2.93
N LEU A 43 11.99 4.19 2.04
CA LEU A 43 12.81 3.09 1.52
C LEU A 43 13.83 3.52 0.46
N TYR A 44 13.71 4.73 -0.09
CA TYR A 44 14.51 5.14 -1.25
C TYR A 44 15.54 6.19 -0.88
N ASP A 45 16.62 6.24 -1.68
CA ASP A 45 17.70 7.20 -1.54
C ASP A 45 18.14 7.77 -2.90
N GLU A 46 19.10 8.69 -2.87
CA GLU A 46 19.61 9.34 -4.08
C GLU A 46 20.29 8.37 -5.06
N GLN A 47 20.83 7.23 -4.57
CA GLN A 47 21.40 6.23 -5.44
C GLN A 47 20.34 5.52 -6.28
N ASP A 48 19.15 5.24 -5.70
CA ASP A 48 18.02 4.66 -6.46
C ASP A 48 17.55 5.60 -7.58
N VAL A 49 17.59 6.92 -7.33
CA VAL A 49 17.28 7.95 -8.33
C VAL A 49 18.33 7.95 -9.44
N ALA A 50 19.63 7.95 -9.06
CA ALA A 50 20.73 7.95 -10.02
C ALA A 50 20.73 6.71 -10.93
N ASP A 51 20.37 5.56 -10.35
CA ASP A 51 20.27 4.27 -11.06
C ASP A 51 18.93 4.13 -11.82
N SER A 52 18.04 5.11 -11.74
CA SER A 52 16.70 5.08 -12.38
C SER A 52 15.93 3.79 -12.07
N LEU A 53 15.92 3.38 -10.82
CA LEU A 53 15.28 2.12 -10.43
C LEU A 53 13.75 2.25 -10.34
N PRO A 54 12.99 1.25 -10.82
CA PRO A 54 11.57 1.12 -10.50
C PRO A 54 11.38 0.98 -9.00
N LYS A 55 10.35 1.64 -8.42
CA LYS A 55 10.07 1.63 -6.97
C LYS A 55 9.97 0.22 -6.41
N ALA A 56 9.22 -0.67 -7.06
CA ALA A 56 9.07 -2.05 -6.61
C ALA A 56 10.43 -2.78 -6.51
N ILE A 57 11.32 -2.57 -7.48
CA ILE A 57 12.66 -3.19 -7.51
C ILE A 57 13.56 -2.59 -6.41
N ALA A 58 13.61 -1.26 -6.30
CA ALA A 58 14.40 -0.57 -5.28
C ALA A 58 13.97 -0.99 -3.87
N ALA A 59 12.65 -1.03 -3.61
CA ALA A 59 12.08 -1.52 -2.35
C ALA A 59 12.54 -2.95 -2.06
N ALA A 60 12.35 -3.89 -2.99
CA ALA A 60 12.71 -5.28 -2.79
C ALA A 60 14.21 -5.47 -2.49
N ASN A 61 15.09 -4.72 -3.19
CA ASN A 61 16.52 -4.77 -2.97
C ASN A 61 16.91 -4.34 -1.54
N LYS A 62 16.24 -3.33 -0.99
CA LYS A 62 16.50 -2.84 0.37
C LYS A 62 15.88 -3.74 1.43
N LEU A 63 14.65 -4.19 1.22
CA LEU A 63 13.94 -5.06 2.14
C LEU A 63 14.63 -6.42 2.32
N ARG A 64 15.20 -7.00 1.26
CA ARG A 64 16.01 -8.23 1.35
C ARG A 64 17.28 -8.07 2.20
N ARG A 65 17.80 -6.86 2.32
CA ARG A 65 18.93 -6.54 3.22
C ARG A 65 18.49 -6.34 4.67
N ILE A 66 17.21 -5.97 4.89
CA ILE A 66 16.62 -5.84 6.23
C ILE A 66 16.31 -7.22 6.81
N ASN A 67 15.69 -8.10 6.01
CA ASN A 67 15.37 -9.46 6.42
C ASN A 67 15.49 -10.41 5.24
N SER A 68 16.53 -11.25 5.25
CA SER A 68 16.81 -12.21 4.18
C SER A 68 15.97 -13.47 4.22
N GLU A 69 15.20 -13.69 5.29
CA GLU A 69 14.33 -14.86 5.44
C GLU A 69 12.94 -14.67 4.79
N ILE A 70 12.61 -13.43 4.40
CA ILE A 70 11.31 -13.09 3.80
C ILE A 70 11.40 -13.21 2.28
N ASP A 71 10.39 -13.86 1.69
CA ASP A 71 10.23 -13.87 0.24
C ASP A 71 9.57 -12.57 -0.22
N ILE A 72 10.28 -11.81 -1.07
CA ILE A 72 9.85 -10.50 -1.54
C ILE A 72 9.75 -10.53 -3.06
N GLU A 73 8.53 -10.35 -3.57
CA GLU A 73 8.23 -10.33 -4.99
C GLU A 73 7.92 -8.91 -5.49
N PRO A 74 8.86 -8.25 -6.17
CA PRO A 74 8.60 -6.96 -6.81
C PRO A 74 7.92 -7.15 -8.16
N ILE A 75 6.85 -6.40 -8.43
CA ILE A 75 6.16 -6.38 -9.72
C ILE A 75 6.08 -4.95 -10.23
N VAL A 76 6.69 -4.69 -11.37
CA VAL A 76 6.63 -3.38 -12.05
C VAL A 76 5.43 -3.40 -13.00
N ALA A 77 4.29 -2.95 -12.51
CA ALA A 77 3.03 -2.94 -13.27
C ALA A 77 1.99 -2.01 -12.66
N ASP A 78 1.02 -1.60 -13.49
CA ASP A 78 -0.26 -1.07 -13.01
C ASP A 78 -1.11 -2.18 -12.40
N ILE A 79 -1.92 -1.83 -11.39
CA ILE A 79 -2.97 -2.71 -10.90
C ILE A 79 -4.24 -2.43 -11.71
N THR A 80 -4.70 -3.43 -12.44
CA THR A 80 -5.83 -3.32 -13.35
C THR A 80 -6.83 -4.47 -13.13
N HIS A 81 -8.04 -4.33 -13.70
CA HIS A 81 -9.04 -5.40 -13.66
C HIS A 81 -8.58 -6.70 -14.35
N GLN A 82 -7.57 -6.62 -15.22
CA GLN A 82 -7.03 -7.78 -15.93
C GLN A 82 -6.03 -8.59 -15.10
N ASN A 83 -5.33 -7.94 -14.17
CA ASN A 83 -4.24 -8.57 -13.42
C ASN A 83 -4.46 -8.70 -11.91
N ILE A 84 -5.44 -7.98 -11.32
CA ILE A 84 -5.65 -7.98 -9.86
C ILE A 84 -5.88 -9.39 -9.30
N ALA A 85 -6.59 -10.25 -10.04
CA ALA A 85 -6.81 -11.64 -9.62
C ALA A 85 -5.51 -12.44 -9.53
N LYS A 86 -4.55 -12.17 -10.42
CA LYS A 86 -3.22 -12.79 -10.37
C LYS A 86 -2.37 -12.20 -9.26
N LEU A 87 -2.47 -10.88 -9.03
CA LEU A 87 -1.68 -10.17 -8.02
C LEU A 87 -2.13 -10.45 -6.59
N ALA A 88 -3.43 -10.64 -6.38
CA ALA A 88 -4.03 -10.74 -5.04
C ALA A 88 -4.66 -12.11 -4.73
N GLY A 89 -4.73 -13.02 -5.69
CA GLY A 89 -5.45 -14.29 -5.51
C GLY A 89 -4.81 -15.23 -4.48
N ASP A 90 -3.50 -15.27 -4.42
CA ASP A 90 -2.69 -16.17 -3.61
C ASP A 90 -2.18 -15.55 -2.28
N VAL A 91 -2.51 -14.29 -1.99
CA VAL A 91 -2.15 -13.64 -0.73
C VAL A 91 -3.29 -13.69 0.28
N GLU A 92 -2.98 -13.57 1.57
CA GLU A 92 -3.97 -13.60 2.65
C GLU A 92 -4.68 -12.27 2.86
N ALA A 93 -3.99 -11.15 2.63
CA ALA A 93 -4.55 -9.80 2.77
C ALA A 93 -3.85 -8.80 1.86
N ILE A 94 -4.48 -7.63 1.68
CA ILE A 94 -4.03 -6.54 0.83
C ILE A 94 -3.86 -5.27 1.68
N VAL A 95 -2.85 -4.45 1.39
CA VAL A 95 -2.68 -3.11 1.99
C VAL A 95 -2.56 -2.07 0.88
N ASP A 96 -3.24 -0.94 1.07
CA ASP A 96 -3.25 0.18 0.15
C ASP A 96 -2.04 1.10 0.37
N GLY A 97 -1.26 1.32 -0.65
CA GLY A 97 -0.23 2.34 -0.72
C GLY A 97 -0.43 3.23 -1.93
N THR A 98 -1.61 3.19 -2.56
CA THR A 98 -1.91 3.94 -3.79
C THR A 98 -2.36 5.37 -3.48
N ASP A 99 -2.38 6.20 -4.51
CA ASP A 99 -2.76 7.62 -4.43
C ASP A 99 -3.98 7.97 -5.29
N ASN A 100 -4.65 6.96 -5.86
CA ASN A 100 -5.78 7.21 -6.74
C ASN A 100 -7.01 6.35 -6.43
N PHE A 101 -8.19 6.95 -6.50
CA PHE A 101 -9.45 6.30 -6.19
C PHE A 101 -9.85 5.20 -7.16
N GLY A 102 -9.41 5.26 -8.42
CA GLY A 102 -9.72 4.21 -9.39
C GLY A 102 -9.12 2.87 -8.98
N THR A 103 -7.85 2.85 -8.60
CA THR A 103 -7.19 1.64 -8.09
C THR A 103 -7.79 1.20 -6.75
N ARG A 104 -8.11 2.13 -5.84
CA ARG A 104 -8.72 1.83 -4.54
C ARG A 104 -10.08 1.14 -4.68
N LEU A 105 -10.95 1.65 -5.53
CA LEU A 105 -12.25 1.02 -5.79
C LEU A 105 -12.09 -0.34 -6.47
N LEU A 106 -11.15 -0.48 -7.39
CA LEU A 106 -10.84 -1.79 -8.00
C LEU A 106 -10.35 -2.81 -6.95
N VAL A 107 -9.46 -2.40 -6.05
CA VAL A 107 -9.00 -3.25 -4.94
C VAL A 107 -10.17 -3.60 -4.02
N ASN A 108 -11.01 -2.62 -3.67
CA ASN A 108 -12.21 -2.83 -2.86
C ASN A 108 -13.15 -3.88 -3.48
N ASP A 109 -13.47 -3.71 -4.76
CA ASP A 109 -14.37 -4.62 -5.47
C ASP A 109 -13.81 -6.04 -5.52
N PHE A 110 -12.52 -6.17 -5.80
CA PHE A 110 -11.85 -7.46 -5.78
C PHE A 110 -11.87 -8.07 -4.37
N ALA A 111 -11.50 -7.30 -3.35
CA ALA A 111 -11.43 -7.73 -1.96
C ALA A 111 -12.79 -8.21 -1.44
N VAL A 112 -13.85 -7.43 -1.67
CA VAL A 112 -15.22 -7.78 -1.28
C VAL A 112 -15.69 -9.04 -2.01
N LYS A 113 -15.51 -9.10 -3.33
CA LYS A 113 -15.93 -10.24 -4.16
C LYS A 113 -15.25 -11.56 -3.77
N HIS A 114 -13.98 -11.50 -3.37
CA HIS A 114 -13.17 -12.67 -3.06
C HIS A 114 -12.94 -12.89 -1.57
N HIS A 115 -13.67 -12.17 -0.71
CA HIS A 115 -13.55 -12.24 0.75
C HIS A 115 -12.10 -12.07 1.24
N LYS A 116 -11.32 -11.19 0.59
CA LYS A 116 -9.95 -10.86 0.97
C LYS A 116 -9.97 -9.68 1.93
N PRO A 117 -9.46 -9.80 3.17
CA PRO A 117 -9.27 -8.64 4.04
C PRO A 117 -8.31 -7.65 3.39
N TRP A 118 -8.61 -6.35 3.53
CA TRP A 118 -7.70 -5.33 3.09
C TRP A 118 -7.71 -4.11 4.01
N VAL A 119 -6.60 -3.41 4.03
CA VAL A 119 -6.43 -2.19 4.81
C VAL A 119 -6.26 -1.03 3.84
N TYR A 120 -7.16 -0.09 3.91
CA TYR A 120 -7.15 1.16 3.15
C TYR A 120 -6.41 2.23 3.92
N GLY A 121 -5.59 3.03 3.23
CA GLY A 121 -4.94 4.22 3.75
C GLY A 121 -4.95 5.36 2.76
N GLY A 122 -5.00 6.58 3.28
CA GLY A 122 -4.92 7.79 2.48
C GLY A 122 -4.38 8.96 3.29
N CYS A 123 -3.49 9.74 2.67
CA CYS A 123 -2.92 10.95 3.27
C CYS A 123 -2.93 12.10 2.28
N ILE A 124 -3.18 13.30 2.80
CA ILE A 124 -3.05 14.55 2.06
C ILE A 124 -2.72 15.69 3.01
N GLY A 125 -1.79 16.58 2.64
CA GLY A 125 -1.37 17.67 3.52
C GLY A 125 -0.82 17.15 4.84
N ALA A 126 -1.51 17.49 5.93
CA ALA A 126 -1.21 17.03 7.30
C ALA A 126 -2.30 16.09 7.85
N GLU A 127 -3.18 15.59 6.98
CA GLU A 127 -4.29 14.72 7.36
C GLU A 127 -4.11 13.32 6.78
N GLY A 128 -4.66 12.32 7.49
CA GLY A 128 -4.66 10.95 7.05
C GLY A 128 -5.84 10.17 7.59
N GLN A 129 -6.16 9.09 6.91
CA GLN A 129 -7.24 8.18 7.29
C GLN A 129 -6.87 6.75 6.99
N THR A 130 -7.38 5.83 7.76
CA THR A 130 -7.28 4.40 7.54
C THR A 130 -8.64 3.74 7.72
N MET A 131 -8.82 2.59 7.09
CA MET A 131 -9.99 1.76 7.28
C MET A 131 -9.59 0.29 7.08
N THR A 132 -9.87 -0.53 8.07
CA THR A 132 -9.68 -1.98 7.95
C THR A 132 -10.99 -2.61 7.48
N ILE A 133 -10.91 -3.36 6.39
CA ILE A 133 -12.08 -3.92 5.71
C ILE A 133 -11.97 -5.45 5.67
N PRO A 134 -12.48 -6.16 6.69
CA PRO A 134 -12.80 -7.57 6.60
C PRO A 134 -14.15 -7.72 5.86
N PRO A 135 -14.16 -8.26 4.63
CA PRO A 135 -15.36 -8.27 3.81
C PRO A 135 -16.50 -9.07 4.43
N GLY A 136 -17.69 -8.48 4.49
CA GLY A 136 -18.88 -9.07 5.09
C GLY A 136 -19.03 -8.80 6.60
N GLU A 137 -18.03 -8.22 7.25
CA GLU A 137 -18.05 -7.90 8.68
C GLU A 137 -18.23 -6.40 8.94
N THR A 138 -17.65 -5.56 8.06
CA THR A 138 -17.73 -4.09 8.17
C THR A 138 -18.23 -3.45 6.87
N ALA A 139 -18.46 -2.13 6.89
CA ALA A 139 -18.61 -1.35 5.67
C ALA A 139 -17.34 -1.46 4.80
N CYS A 140 -17.49 -1.44 3.48
CA CYS A 140 -16.37 -1.38 2.56
C CYS A 140 -16.13 0.05 2.08
N LEU A 141 -15.04 0.29 1.34
CA LEU A 141 -14.73 1.64 0.85
C LEU A 141 -15.86 2.24 0.00
N ALA A 142 -16.53 1.43 -0.83
CA ALA A 142 -17.66 1.89 -1.65
C ALA A 142 -18.89 2.31 -0.82
N CYS A 143 -19.00 1.91 0.45
CA CYS A 143 -20.04 2.41 1.35
C CYS A 143 -19.79 3.86 1.78
N LEU A 144 -18.53 4.32 1.75
CA LEU A 144 -18.13 5.69 2.10
C LEU A 144 -17.97 6.55 0.85
N VAL A 145 -17.43 5.98 -0.21
CA VAL A 145 -17.13 6.67 -1.48
C VAL A 145 -17.75 5.84 -2.60
N ALA A 146 -19.01 6.17 -2.94
CA ALA A 146 -19.78 5.39 -3.92
C ALA A 146 -19.13 5.40 -5.32
N ASP A 147 -18.57 6.55 -5.72
CA ASP A 147 -17.94 6.75 -7.02
C ASP A 147 -16.59 7.44 -6.87
N ALA A 148 -15.66 7.13 -7.77
CA ALA A 148 -14.38 7.86 -7.84
C ALA A 148 -14.68 9.34 -8.15
N PRO A 149 -14.09 10.28 -7.40
CA PRO A 149 -14.23 11.69 -7.71
C PRO A 149 -13.79 11.97 -9.15
N PRO A 150 -14.43 12.91 -9.86
CA PRO A 150 -14.04 13.28 -11.21
C PRO A 150 -12.54 13.66 -11.27
N PRO A 151 -11.82 13.30 -12.34
CA PRO A 151 -10.42 13.65 -12.49
C PRO A 151 -10.17 15.16 -12.28
N GLY A 152 -9.17 15.51 -11.48
CA GLY A 152 -8.77 16.90 -11.19
C GLY A 152 -9.64 17.63 -10.16
N THR A 153 -10.65 16.99 -9.58
CA THR A 153 -11.51 17.63 -8.55
C THR A 153 -11.00 17.46 -7.13
N THR A 154 -10.20 16.42 -6.88
CA THR A 154 -9.59 16.20 -5.57
C THR A 154 -8.15 16.66 -5.56
N PRO A 155 -7.70 17.29 -4.45
CA PRO A 155 -6.30 17.57 -4.26
C PRO A 155 -5.47 16.27 -4.30
N THR A 156 -4.29 16.32 -4.88
CA THR A 156 -3.30 15.24 -4.89
C THR A 156 -2.11 15.60 -4.01
N CYS A 157 -1.24 14.63 -3.72
CA CYS A 157 0.00 14.91 -3.00
C CYS A 157 0.87 15.96 -3.71
N ASP A 158 0.79 16.03 -5.05
CA ASP A 158 1.56 16.99 -5.84
C ASP A 158 0.95 18.39 -5.81
N THR A 159 -0.37 18.52 -5.71
CA THR A 159 -1.06 19.83 -5.71
C THR A 159 -1.25 20.42 -4.32
N ALA A 160 -1.54 19.60 -3.30
CA ALA A 160 -1.75 20.02 -1.92
C ALA A 160 -0.52 19.85 -1.03
N GLY A 161 0.46 19.08 -1.51
CA GLY A 161 1.59 18.64 -0.69
C GLY A 161 1.21 17.56 0.31
N ILE A 162 2.22 17.04 0.99
CA ILE A 162 2.07 16.05 2.06
C ILE A 162 3.29 16.12 2.98
N ILE A 163 3.08 16.06 4.28
CA ILE A 163 4.17 15.98 5.24
C ILE A 163 4.51 14.53 5.57
N GLY A 164 5.81 14.17 5.53
CA GLY A 164 6.27 12.79 5.78
C GLY A 164 5.79 12.18 7.10
N PRO A 165 5.78 12.91 8.24
CA PRO A 165 5.30 12.36 9.50
C PRO A 165 3.88 11.80 9.48
N ILE A 166 2.92 12.42 8.79
CA ILE A 166 1.56 11.87 8.72
C ILE A 166 1.50 10.56 7.95
N VAL A 167 2.32 10.45 6.90
CA VAL A 167 2.47 9.21 6.13
C VAL A 167 2.94 8.07 7.05
N ASN A 168 3.98 8.33 7.86
CA ASN A 168 4.52 7.32 8.76
C ASN A 168 3.50 6.89 9.82
N VAL A 169 2.70 7.81 10.36
CA VAL A 169 1.63 7.49 11.32
C VAL A 169 0.58 6.60 10.69
N VAL A 170 0.03 7.00 9.54
CA VAL A 170 -1.02 6.25 8.84
C VAL A 170 -0.51 4.86 8.42
N ALA A 171 0.65 4.79 7.77
CA ALA A 171 1.24 3.53 7.33
C ALA A 171 1.57 2.59 8.49
N SER A 172 1.96 3.12 9.66
CA SER A 172 2.17 2.31 10.86
C SER A 172 0.88 1.70 11.38
N ILE A 173 -0.23 2.44 11.31
CA ILE A 173 -1.55 1.91 11.67
C ILE A 173 -1.97 0.83 10.66
N GLU A 174 -1.82 1.09 9.35
CA GLU A 174 -2.11 0.09 8.31
C GLU A 174 -1.33 -1.21 8.51
N ALA A 175 -0.03 -1.09 8.80
CA ALA A 175 0.81 -2.26 9.06
C ALA A 175 0.38 -3.01 10.32
N ALA A 176 0.00 -2.31 11.40
CA ALA A 176 -0.51 -2.91 12.61
C ALA A 176 -1.82 -3.68 12.37
N GLU A 177 -2.75 -3.08 11.62
CA GLU A 177 -4.01 -3.74 11.26
C GLU A 177 -3.76 -4.98 10.36
N ALA A 178 -2.85 -4.87 9.39
CA ALA A 178 -2.44 -5.99 8.56
C ALA A 178 -1.85 -7.15 9.38
N LEU A 179 -1.02 -6.85 10.37
CA LEU A 179 -0.45 -7.86 11.27
C LEU A 179 -1.51 -8.53 12.15
N LYS A 180 -2.53 -7.80 12.63
CA LYS A 180 -3.67 -8.37 13.36
C LYS A 180 -4.46 -9.36 12.48
N ILE A 181 -4.70 -9.00 11.21
CA ILE A 181 -5.34 -9.89 10.23
C ILE A 181 -4.53 -11.18 10.06
N LEU A 182 -3.22 -11.07 9.78
CA LEU A 182 -2.35 -12.21 9.51
C LEU A 182 -2.14 -13.12 10.72
N SER A 183 -2.12 -12.54 11.93
CA SER A 183 -1.97 -13.29 13.19
C SER A 183 -3.28 -13.88 13.71
N GLY A 184 -4.42 -13.63 13.03
CA GLY A 184 -5.74 -14.14 13.43
C GLY A 184 -6.40 -13.37 14.58
N HIS A 185 -5.84 -12.24 15.01
CA HIS A 185 -6.41 -11.40 16.08
C HIS A 185 -7.48 -10.45 15.55
N ARG A 186 -8.52 -11.00 14.94
CA ARG A 186 -9.60 -10.22 14.30
C ARG A 186 -10.39 -9.37 15.29
N GLU A 187 -10.53 -9.81 16.55
CA GLU A 187 -11.20 -9.07 17.62
C GLU A 187 -10.46 -7.77 18.01
N ALA A 188 -9.20 -7.63 17.63
CA ALA A 188 -8.40 -6.44 17.89
C ALA A 188 -8.36 -5.44 16.71
N ILE A 189 -9.05 -5.74 15.60
CA ILE A 189 -9.15 -4.84 14.43
C ILE A 189 -9.95 -3.59 14.82
N SER A 190 -9.45 -2.42 14.37
CA SER A 190 -10.03 -1.09 14.66
C SER A 190 -10.78 -0.55 13.45
#